data_e1d6b93c15312cfcee1801195948abd2
#
_entry.id   e1d6b93c15312cfcee1801195948abd2
#
_cell.length_a   1.000
_cell.length_b   1.000
_cell.length_c   1.000
_cell.angle_alpha   90.00
_cell.angle_beta   90.00
_cell.angle_gamma   90.00
#
_symmetry.space_group_name_H-M   'P 1'
#
loop_
_entity.id
_entity.type
_entity.pdbx_description
1 polymer ?
#
loop_
_entity_poly.entity_id
_entity_poly.type
_entity_poly.pdbx_seq_one_letter_code
_entity_poly.pdbx_strand_id
1 'polypeptide(L)'
;FSSVMMDGSLEADGKTIASYDYNVNVTKQVVDMAHRLGVSVEGELGCLGSLETMKGDKEDGHGSDSTMTREQLLTDPEQAADFVKRTQLDALAIAIGTSHGAYKFTRKPTGDILAIDRIKEIHRRLPNTHLVMHGSSSVPQDLLAIIRQYGGNMKETYGVPVSEIQEAIKFGVRKIN
;
A
#
# COMPACT_ATOMS: atom_id res chain seq x y z
N PHE A 1 -16.90 12.80 -7.78
CA PHE A 1 -15.62 12.11 -7.63
C PHE A 1 -15.11 11.68 -9.00
N SER A 2 -13.81 11.83 -9.26
CA SER A 2 -13.15 11.38 -10.49
C SER A 2 -12.51 10.00 -10.35
N SER A 3 -12.28 9.55 -9.11
CA SER A 3 -11.78 8.21 -8.80
C SER A 3 -12.32 7.72 -7.46
N VAL A 4 -12.36 6.41 -7.30
CA VAL A 4 -12.70 5.71 -6.06
C VAL A 4 -11.65 4.63 -5.80
N MET A 5 -11.53 4.21 -4.53
CA MET A 5 -10.70 3.10 -4.13
C MET A 5 -11.56 1.99 -3.54
N MET A 6 -11.25 0.75 -3.89
CA MET A 6 -11.79 -0.46 -3.27
C MET A 6 -10.66 -1.27 -2.66
N ASP A 7 -10.60 -1.30 -1.34
CA ASP A 7 -9.77 -2.24 -0.61
C ASP A 7 -10.58 -3.49 -0.28
N GLY A 8 -10.35 -4.56 -1.02
CA GLY A 8 -10.95 -5.87 -0.80
C GLY A 8 -9.98 -6.86 -0.13
N SER A 9 -8.89 -6.37 0.47
CA SER A 9 -7.92 -7.20 1.19
C SER A 9 -8.47 -7.74 2.52
N LEU A 10 -9.52 -7.10 3.03
CA LEU A 10 -10.26 -7.54 4.21
C LEU A 10 -11.70 -7.91 3.85
N GLU A 11 -12.28 -8.82 4.61
CA GLU A 11 -13.71 -9.14 4.55
C GLU A 11 -14.57 -7.95 5.03
N ALA A 12 -15.87 -8.03 4.84
CA ALA A 12 -16.81 -6.97 5.21
C ALA A 12 -16.79 -6.58 6.71
N ASP A 13 -16.21 -7.40 7.58
CA ASP A 13 -15.99 -7.08 9.00
C ASP A 13 -14.81 -6.11 9.23
N GLY A 14 -14.02 -5.81 8.20
CA GLY A 14 -12.85 -4.95 8.25
C GLY A 14 -11.68 -5.50 9.09
N LYS A 15 -11.64 -6.80 9.36
CA LYS A 15 -10.65 -7.45 10.25
C LYS A 15 -10.12 -8.75 9.69
N THR A 16 -10.98 -9.57 9.14
CA THR A 16 -10.61 -10.87 8.58
C THR A 16 -9.94 -10.67 7.24
N ILE A 17 -8.75 -11.25 7.06
CA ILE A 17 -8.06 -11.22 5.77
C ILE A 17 -8.92 -11.95 4.74
N ALA A 18 -9.26 -11.24 3.67
CA ALA A 18 -10.12 -11.77 2.62
C ALA A 18 -9.39 -12.80 1.74
N SER A 19 -10.16 -13.69 1.15
CA SER A 19 -9.63 -14.55 0.09
C SER A 19 -9.34 -13.73 -1.18
N TYR A 20 -8.40 -14.21 -1.98
CA TYR A 20 -8.09 -13.59 -3.28
C TYR A 20 -9.33 -13.45 -4.17
N ASP A 21 -10.16 -14.49 -4.25
CA ASP A 21 -11.37 -14.45 -5.07
C ASP A 21 -12.43 -13.47 -4.53
N TYR A 22 -12.53 -13.31 -3.22
CA TYR A 22 -13.38 -12.28 -2.63
C TYR A 22 -12.92 -10.89 -3.09
N ASN A 23 -11.63 -10.57 -2.93
CA ASN A 23 -11.07 -9.30 -3.36
C ASN A 23 -11.31 -9.02 -4.84
N VAL A 24 -11.03 -10.01 -5.71
CA VAL A 24 -11.33 -9.91 -7.16
C VAL A 24 -12.80 -9.58 -7.40
N ASN A 25 -13.71 -10.29 -6.74
CA ASN A 25 -15.15 -10.13 -6.96
C ASN A 25 -15.65 -8.75 -6.52
N VAL A 26 -15.29 -8.27 -5.33
CA VAL A 26 -15.76 -6.96 -4.85
C VAL A 26 -15.13 -5.82 -5.65
N THR A 27 -13.84 -5.91 -5.97
CA THR A 27 -13.15 -4.92 -6.80
C THR A 27 -13.76 -4.85 -8.19
N LYS A 28 -14.04 -6.00 -8.82
CA LYS A 28 -14.70 -6.06 -10.14
C LYS A 28 -16.08 -5.40 -10.13
N GLN A 29 -16.89 -5.63 -9.08
CA GLN A 29 -18.19 -4.98 -8.94
C GLN A 29 -18.08 -3.46 -8.89
N VAL A 30 -17.11 -2.94 -8.12
CA VAL A 30 -16.86 -1.50 -8.04
C VAL A 30 -16.38 -0.94 -9.37
N VAL A 31 -15.48 -1.64 -10.07
CA VAL A 31 -15.03 -1.26 -11.43
C VAL A 31 -16.22 -1.19 -12.40
N ASP A 32 -17.08 -2.20 -12.41
CA ASP A 32 -18.23 -2.23 -13.30
C ASP A 32 -19.24 -1.10 -13.05
N MET A 33 -19.38 -0.67 -11.79
CA MET A 33 -20.21 0.48 -11.44
C MET A 33 -19.55 1.81 -11.82
N ALA A 34 -18.30 1.99 -11.45
CA ALA A 34 -17.55 3.24 -11.60
C ALA A 34 -17.28 3.58 -13.09
N HIS A 35 -16.83 2.61 -13.88
CA HIS A 35 -16.52 2.80 -15.30
C HIS A 35 -17.73 3.23 -16.13
N ARG A 36 -18.95 2.84 -15.76
CA ARG A 36 -20.19 3.32 -16.42
C ARG A 36 -20.38 4.84 -16.28
N LEU A 37 -19.75 5.43 -15.27
CA LEU A 37 -19.83 6.85 -14.96
C LEU A 37 -18.53 7.59 -15.34
N GLY A 38 -17.57 6.93 -15.99
CA GLY A 38 -16.27 7.49 -16.33
C GLY A 38 -15.37 7.78 -15.09
N VAL A 39 -15.60 7.04 -13.99
CA VAL A 39 -14.84 7.17 -12.73
C VAL A 39 -13.77 6.08 -12.68
N SER A 40 -12.52 6.45 -12.45
CA SER A 40 -11.41 5.51 -12.31
C SER A 40 -11.46 4.76 -10.99
N VAL A 41 -10.93 3.53 -10.98
CA VAL A 41 -10.90 2.67 -9.79
C VAL A 41 -9.48 2.27 -9.45
N GLU A 42 -9.13 2.48 -8.19
CA GLU A 42 -7.97 1.89 -7.53
C GLU A 42 -8.43 0.66 -6.75
N GLY A 43 -7.71 -0.45 -6.91
CA GLY A 43 -7.87 -1.64 -6.08
C GLY A 43 -6.62 -1.89 -5.27
N GLU A 44 -6.71 -2.71 -4.24
CA GLU A 44 -5.58 -3.10 -3.40
C GLU A 44 -5.37 -4.61 -3.42
N LEU A 45 -4.11 -5.03 -3.54
CA LEU A 45 -3.73 -6.43 -3.48
C LEU A 45 -2.55 -6.64 -2.53
N GLY A 46 -2.74 -7.57 -1.60
CA GLY A 46 -1.86 -7.83 -0.48
C GLY A 46 -2.35 -7.10 0.78
N CYS A 47 -1.81 -7.48 1.90
CA CYS A 47 -2.08 -6.80 3.18
C CYS A 47 -0.93 -5.86 3.48
N LEU A 48 -1.25 -4.60 3.72
CA LEU A 48 -0.26 -3.66 4.22
C LEU A 48 0.28 -4.13 5.57
N GLY A 49 1.54 -3.88 5.82
CA GLY A 49 2.19 -4.23 7.06
C GLY A 49 3.69 -4.00 7.00
N SER A 50 4.29 -3.96 8.17
CA SER A 50 5.70 -3.62 8.32
C SER A 50 6.60 -4.84 8.19
N LEU A 51 7.55 -4.78 7.27
CA LEU A 51 8.63 -5.76 7.15
C LEU A 51 9.60 -5.71 8.36
N GLU A 52 9.62 -4.62 9.12
CA GLU A 52 10.44 -4.50 10.33
C GLU A 52 9.84 -5.33 11.48
N THR A 53 8.53 -5.24 11.68
CA THR A 53 7.84 -5.92 12.78
C THR A 53 7.20 -7.25 12.40
N MET A 54 7.11 -7.53 11.12
CA MET A 54 6.42 -8.70 10.54
C MET A 54 4.95 -8.79 10.99
N LYS A 55 4.30 -7.62 11.13
CA LYS A 55 2.90 -7.51 11.52
C LYS A 55 2.11 -6.82 10.43
N GLY A 56 0.87 -7.27 10.27
CA GLY A 56 -0.12 -6.59 9.46
C GLY A 56 -0.43 -5.20 10.00
N ASP A 57 -1.00 -4.37 9.15
CA ASP A 57 -1.40 -3.01 9.47
C ASP A 57 -2.72 -2.99 10.24
N LYS A 58 -2.86 -2.01 11.13
CA LYS A 58 -4.09 -1.75 11.86
C LYS A 58 -4.29 -0.26 12.02
N GLU A 59 -5.29 0.27 11.34
CA GLU A 59 -5.65 1.68 11.39
C GLU A 59 -7.14 1.83 11.73
N ASP A 60 -7.45 2.72 12.68
CA ASP A 60 -8.82 3.08 13.09
C ASP A 60 -9.74 1.89 13.42
N GLY A 61 -9.16 0.79 13.93
CA GLY A 61 -9.90 -0.43 14.28
C GLY A 61 -10.11 -1.41 13.12
N HIS A 62 -9.63 -1.08 11.93
CA HIS A 62 -9.57 -1.95 10.75
C HIS A 62 -8.16 -2.50 10.56
N GLY A 63 -8.04 -3.70 9.99
CA GLY A 63 -6.77 -4.37 9.74
C GLY A 63 -6.52 -5.59 10.62
N SER A 64 -5.42 -6.27 10.37
CA SER A 64 -5.04 -7.51 11.07
C SER A 64 -3.75 -7.31 11.87
N ASP A 65 -3.81 -7.48 13.20
CA ASP A 65 -2.66 -7.50 14.11
C ASP A 65 -1.85 -8.81 14.06
N SER A 66 -2.16 -9.69 13.11
CA SER A 66 -1.51 -11.00 13.01
C SER A 66 -0.05 -10.89 12.57
N THR A 67 0.78 -11.80 13.09
CA THR A 67 2.13 -12.01 12.55
C THR A 67 2.00 -12.60 11.16
N MET A 68 2.68 -12.00 10.19
CA MET A 68 2.64 -12.36 8.78
C MET A 68 4.02 -12.76 8.26
N THR A 69 4.06 -13.61 7.26
CA THR A 69 5.31 -13.89 6.55
C THR A 69 5.67 -12.73 5.62
N ARG A 70 6.95 -12.69 5.19
CA ARG A 70 7.40 -11.68 4.22
C ARG A 70 6.58 -11.73 2.91
N GLU A 71 6.23 -12.92 2.46
CA GLU A 71 5.45 -13.14 1.25
C GLU A 71 4.02 -12.61 1.40
N GLN A 72 3.43 -12.70 2.59
CA GLN A 72 2.10 -12.15 2.86
C GLN A 72 2.09 -10.62 2.94
N LEU A 73 3.23 -10.02 3.33
CA LEU A 73 3.44 -8.57 3.41
C LEU A 73 3.87 -7.94 2.08
N LEU A 74 4.01 -8.73 1.02
CA LEU A 74 4.43 -8.28 -0.30
C LEU A 74 3.46 -8.79 -1.37
N THR A 75 2.99 -7.90 -2.22
CA THR A 75 2.14 -8.26 -3.35
C THR A 75 2.88 -9.22 -4.29
N ASP A 76 2.27 -10.37 -4.59
CA ASP A 76 2.82 -11.32 -5.56
C ASP A 76 2.64 -10.79 -6.99
N PRO A 77 3.71 -10.78 -7.84
CA PRO A 77 3.63 -10.20 -9.17
C PRO A 77 2.73 -10.98 -10.14
N GLU A 78 2.57 -12.29 -9.97
CA GLU A 78 1.69 -13.10 -10.83
C GLU A 78 0.23 -12.87 -10.44
N GLN A 79 -0.05 -12.83 -9.14
CA GLN A 79 -1.37 -12.46 -8.64
C GLN A 79 -1.74 -11.04 -9.06
N ALA A 80 -0.79 -10.08 -9.02
CA ALA A 80 -1.04 -8.71 -9.48
C ALA A 80 -1.46 -8.68 -10.97
N ALA A 81 -0.79 -9.42 -11.82
CA ALA A 81 -1.13 -9.50 -13.24
C ALA A 81 -2.51 -10.13 -13.47
N ASP A 82 -2.84 -11.23 -12.76
CA ASP A 82 -4.15 -11.86 -12.82
C ASP A 82 -5.25 -10.94 -12.26
N PHE A 83 -4.99 -10.26 -11.14
CA PHE A 83 -5.92 -9.34 -10.51
C PHE A 83 -6.34 -8.21 -11.45
N VAL A 84 -5.38 -7.51 -12.06
CA VAL A 84 -5.64 -6.44 -13.02
C VAL A 84 -6.40 -6.99 -14.24
N LYS A 85 -6.03 -8.15 -14.75
CA LYS A 85 -6.71 -8.80 -15.87
C LYS A 85 -8.17 -9.14 -15.56
N ARG A 86 -8.46 -9.63 -14.36
CA ARG A 86 -9.81 -10.03 -13.94
C ARG A 86 -10.69 -8.84 -13.57
N THR A 87 -10.13 -7.84 -12.91
CA THR A 87 -10.90 -6.68 -12.41
C THR A 87 -11.00 -5.55 -13.41
N GLN A 88 -10.01 -5.36 -14.29
CA GLN A 88 -9.90 -4.25 -15.24
C GLN A 88 -9.84 -2.88 -14.55
N LEU A 89 -9.24 -2.81 -13.34
CA LEU A 89 -9.00 -1.56 -12.61
C LEU A 89 -7.98 -0.66 -13.32
N ASP A 90 -7.94 0.62 -12.93
CA ASP A 90 -7.04 1.63 -13.52
C ASP A 90 -5.73 1.77 -12.75
N ALA A 91 -5.78 1.58 -11.43
CA ALA A 91 -4.63 1.69 -10.55
C ALA A 91 -4.62 0.56 -9.52
N LEU A 92 -3.42 0.05 -9.21
CA LEU A 92 -3.21 -1.02 -8.25
C LEU A 92 -2.34 -0.56 -7.09
N ALA A 93 -2.92 -0.52 -5.89
CA ALA A 93 -2.18 -0.39 -4.65
C ALA A 93 -1.50 -1.72 -4.30
N ILE A 94 -0.20 -1.64 -4.05
CA ILE A 94 0.66 -2.80 -3.81
C ILE A 94 1.28 -2.76 -2.42
N ALA A 95 1.26 -3.89 -1.74
CA ALA A 95 1.97 -4.08 -0.48
C ALA A 95 3.46 -4.31 -0.76
N ILE A 96 4.29 -3.43 -0.22
CA ILE A 96 5.74 -3.37 -0.47
C ILE A 96 6.57 -3.16 0.80
N GLY A 97 5.99 -3.46 1.97
CA GLY A 97 6.65 -3.38 3.27
C GLY A 97 6.39 -2.09 4.03
N THR A 98 5.39 -1.33 3.65
CA THR A 98 4.96 -0.10 4.31
C THR A 98 3.63 -0.28 5.05
N SER A 99 3.39 0.54 6.06
CA SER A 99 2.16 0.55 6.86
C SER A 99 1.64 1.98 7.04
N HIS A 100 0.35 2.11 7.31
CA HIS A 100 -0.27 3.39 7.66
C HIS A 100 0.16 3.89 9.05
N GLY A 101 -0.33 5.06 9.43
CA GLY A 101 -0.12 5.66 10.73
C GLY A 101 1.15 6.51 10.85
N ALA A 102 1.26 7.19 11.98
CA ALA A 102 2.34 8.13 12.27
C ALA A 102 3.66 7.46 12.67
N TYR A 103 3.59 6.22 13.12
CA TYR A 103 4.75 5.45 13.62
C TYR A 103 5.07 4.33 12.63
N LYS A 104 6.03 4.58 11.73
CA LYS A 104 6.35 3.66 10.63
C LYS A 104 7.55 2.76 10.98
N PHE A 105 8.73 3.35 11.13
CA PHE A 105 9.96 2.61 11.41
C PHE A 105 10.60 3.09 12.69
N THR A 106 11.14 2.16 13.49
CA THR A 106 11.77 2.44 14.77
C THR A 106 13.26 2.79 14.61
N ARG A 107 13.87 2.40 13.50
CA ARG A 107 15.26 2.71 13.15
C ARG A 107 15.32 3.62 11.92
N LYS A 108 16.40 4.41 11.83
CA LYS A 108 16.66 5.21 10.64
C LYS A 108 16.86 4.27 9.43
N PRO A 109 16.11 4.46 8.35
CA PRO A 109 16.24 3.65 7.14
C PRO A 109 17.64 3.75 6.52
N THR A 110 18.13 2.63 6.01
CA THR A 110 19.44 2.51 5.35
C THR A 110 19.34 2.31 3.83
N GLY A 111 18.15 2.52 3.23
CA GLY A 111 17.91 2.34 1.80
C GLY A 111 17.36 0.96 1.45
N ASP A 112 16.75 0.28 2.42
CA ASP A 112 16.26 -1.09 2.33
C ASP A 112 14.78 -1.24 2.79
N ILE A 113 14.03 -0.13 2.79
CA ILE A 113 12.66 -0.13 3.30
C ILE A 113 11.68 -0.68 2.26
N LEU A 114 11.74 -0.14 1.03
CA LEU A 114 10.85 -0.58 -0.02
C LEU A 114 11.37 -1.84 -0.70
N ALA A 115 10.46 -2.76 -1.01
CA ALA A 115 10.77 -3.92 -1.84
C ALA A 115 10.86 -3.50 -3.33
N ILE A 116 11.88 -2.70 -3.68
CA ILE A 116 12.05 -2.11 -5.02
C ILE A 116 12.06 -3.18 -6.12
N ASP A 117 12.72 -4.31 -5.90
CA ASP A 117 12.74 -5.39 -6.90
C ASP A 117 11.35 -6.00 -7.13
N ARG A 118 10.49 -6.00 -6.11
CA ARG A 118 9.08 -6.40 -6.22
C ARG A 118 8.30 -5.41 -7.09
N ILE A 119 8.51 -4.10 -6.89
CA ILE A 119 7.91 -3.05 -7.72
C ILE A 119 8.33 -3.20 -9.18
N LYS A 120 9.63 -3.41 -9.44
CA LYS A 120 10.16 -3.64 -10.80
C LYS A 120 9.49 -4.83 -11.47
N GLU A 121 9.37 -5.95 -10.76
CA GLU A 121 8.78 -7.17 -11.33
C GLU A 121 7.28 -6.99 -11.61
N ILE A 122 6.53 -6.34 -10.71
CA ILE A 122 5.12 -6.01 -10.94
C ILE A 122 4.99 -5.08 -12.15
N HIS A 123 5.78 -4.01 -12.23
CA HIS A 123 5.74 -3.07 -13.36
C HIS A 123 6.09 -3.74 -14.69
N ARG A 124 7.07 -4.66 -14.70
CA ARG A 124 7.42 -5.42 -15.90
C ARG A 124 6.23 -6.23 -16.45
N ARG A 125 5.39 -6.76 -15.57
CA ARG A 125 4.19 -7.52 -15.95
C ARG A 125 3.01 -6.63 -16.28
N LEU A 126 2.95 -5.44 -15.67
CA LEU A 126 1.85 -4.47 -15.76
C LEU A 126 2.35 -3.08 -16.20
N PRO A 127 2.96 -2.96 -17.40
CA PRO A 127 3.60 -1.70 -17.83
C PRO A 127 2.63 -0.54 -18.01
N ASN A 128 1.34 -0.83 -18.19
CA ASN A 128 0.29 0.16 -18.43
C ASN A 128 -0.62 0.41 -17.23
N THR A 129 -0.39 -0.27 -16.09
CA THR A 129 -1.18 -0.08 -14.85
C THR A 129 -0.44 0.91 -13.95
N HIS A 130 -1.15 1.89 -13.43
CA HIS A 130 -0.61 2.81 -12.43
C HIS A 130 -0.45 2.08 -11.10
N LEU A 131 0.77 2.06 -10.56
CA LEU A 131 1.02 1.49 -9.23
C LEU A 131 0.86 2.57 -8.15
N VAL A 132 0.34 2.16 -7.01
CA VAL A 132 0.08 3.03 -5.86
C VAL A 132 0.81 2.48 -4.64
N MET A 133 1.37 3.38 -3.85
CA MET A 133 2.03 3.07 -2.59
C MET A 133 1.28 3.74 -1.44
N HIS A 134 0.68 2.94 -0.56
CA HIS A 134 0.11 3.38 0.70
C HIS A 134 1.14 3.33 1.84
N GLY A 135 0.88 4.05 2.91
CA GLY A 135 1.74 4.07 4.09
C GLY A 135 3.17 4.56 3.84
N SER A 136 3.39 5.38 2.81
CA SER A 136 4.72 5.72 2.29
C SER A 136 5.19 7.14 2.64
N SER A 137 4.63 7.74 3.65
CA SER A 137 5.02 9.05 4.19
C SER A 137 6.51 9.10 4.54
N SER A 138 7.21 10.16 4.17
CA SER A 138 8.64 10.34 4.46
C SER A 138 8.93 10.78 5.90
N VAL A 139 7.93 11.29 6.63
CA VAL A 139 8.02 11.75 8.03
C VAL A 139 9.24 12.67 8.23
N PRO A 140 9.21 13.93 7.76
CA PRO A 140 10.34 14.84 7.85
C PRO A 140 10.74 15.11 9.30
N GLN A 141 12.01 14.90 9.64
CA GLN A 141 12.49 14.97 11.02
C GLN A 141 12.52 16.41 11.60
N ASP A 142 12.69 17.40 10.75
CA ASP A 142 12.59 18.81 11.08
C ASP A 142 11.17 19.20 11.53
N LEU A 143 10.14 18.67 10.88
CA LEU A 143 8.75 18.88 11.29
C LEU A 143 8.43 18.19 12.62
N LEU A 144 8.97 17.00 12.86
CA LEU A 144 8.86 16.35 14.16
C LEU A 144 9.53 17.16 15.29
N ALA A 145 10.68 17.77 15.00
CA ALA A 145 11.36 18.66 15.94
C ALA A 145 10.50 19.89 16.29
N ILE A 146 9.85 20.50 15.30
CA ILE A 146 8.92 21.62 15.50
C ILE A 146 7.73 21.18 16.36
N ILE A 147 7.10 20.05 16.06
CA ILE A 147 5.97 19.53 16.85
C ILE A 147 6.38 19.37 18.32
N ARG A 148 7.55 18.80 18.60
CA ARG A 148 8.05 18.62 19.97
C ARG A 148 8.36 19.95 20.64
N GLN A 149 8.92 20.92 19.92
CA GLN A 149 9.20 22.28 20.42
C GLN A 149 7.93 22.98 20.93
N TYR A 150 6.79 22.73 20.28
CA TYR A 150 5.50 23.30 20.68
C TYR A 150 4.66 22.37 21.59
N GLY A 151 5.30 21.39 22.24
CA GLY A 151 4.68 20.55 23.27
C GLY A 151 3.99 19.30 22.73
N GLY A 152 4.10 18.99 21.45
CA GLY A 152 3.58 17.75 20.88
C GLY A 152 4.40 16.53 21.37
N ASN A 153 3.74 15.52 21.88
CA ASN A 153 4.37 14.29 22.38
C ASN A 153 4.39 13.21 21.30
N MET A 154 5.25 13.35 20.31
CA MET A 154 5.50 12.31 19.32
C MET A 154 6.80 11.55 19.64
N LYS A 155 6.68 10.21 19.66
CA LYS A 155 7.83 9.32 19.74
C LYS A 155 8.72 9.47 18.50
N GLU A 156 9.97 9.05 18.61
CA GLU A 156 10.84 8.98 17.45
C GLU A 156 10.29 7.97 16.44
N THR A 157 10.19 8.39 15.20
CA THR A 157 9.71 7.56 14.07
C THR A 157 10.35 8.04 12.79
N TYR A 158 10.57 7.14 11.87
CA TYR A 158 11.16 7.41 10.56
C TYR A 158 10.19 6.96 9.48
N GLY A 159 10.12 7.70 8.39
CA GLY A 159 9.33 7.35 7.23
C GLY A 159 10.15 6.76 6.10
N VAL A 160 9.52 6.58 4.96
CA VAL A 160 10.18 6.10 3.74
C VAL A 160 11.12 7.18 3.21
N PRO A 161 12.39 6.87 2.91
CA PRO A 161 13.31 7.84 2.32
C PRO A 161 12.82 8.37 0.98
N VAL A 162 12.90 9.68 0.76
CA VAL A 162 12.50 10.30 -0.51
C VAL A 162 13.25 9.69 -1.70
N SER A 163 14.51 9.29 -1.52
CA SER A 163 15.30 8.62 -2.55
C SER A 163 14.71 7.27 -2.98
N GLU A 164 14.15 6.49 -2.06
CA GLU A 164 13.47 5.24 -2.39
C GLU A 164 12.14 5.50 -3.10
N ILE A 165 11.39 6.53 -2.68
CA ILE A 165 10.18 6.98 -3.38
C ILE A 165 10.51 7.38 -4.82
N GLN A 166 11.56 8.18 -5.02
CA GLN A 166 12.02 8.59 -6.35
C GLN A 166 12.44 7.39 -7.22
N GLU A 167 13.04 6.36 -6.61
CA GLU A 167 13.36 5.12 -7.33
C GLU A 167 12.09 4.37 -7.75
N ALA A 168 11.12 4.21 -6.84
CA ALA A 168 9.84 3.56 -7.13
C ALA A 168 9.06 4.24 -8.27
N ILE A 169 9.11 5.57 -8.37
CA ILE A 169 8.46 6.33 -9.44
C ILE A 169 8.98 5.93 -10.83
N LYS A 170 10.25 5.54 -10.96
CA LYS A 170 10.82 5.07 -12.23
C LYS A 170 10.18 3.76 -12.70
N PHE A 171 9.56 3.01 -11.79
CA PHE A 171 8.97 1.70 -12.03
C PHE A 171 7.44 1.69 -11.85
N GLY A 172 6.76 2.69 -12.43
CA GLY A 172 5.31 2.67 -12.58
C GLY A 172 4.50 3.20 -11.40
N VAL A 173 5.13 3.55 -10.27
CA VAL A 173 4.43 4.20 -9.17
C VAL A 173 4.01 5.61 -9.58
N ARG A 174 2.71 5.93 -9.40
CA ARG A 174 2.11 7.21 -9.82
C ARG A 174 1.35 7.92 -8.71
N LYS A 175 1.01 7.22 -7.64
CA LYS A 175 0.36 7.77 -6.46
C LYS A 175 1.08 7.27 -5.21
N ILE A 176 1.31 8.16 -4.25
CA ILE A 176 2.04 7.88 -3.00
C ILE A 176 1.30 8.61 -1.88
N ASN A 177 0.91 7.87 -0.86
CA ASN A 177 0.19 8.39 0.30
C ASN A 177 1.08 8.36 1.55
#